data_02c9812c54e69127ef1bb9b297d0fffa
#
_entry.id   02c9812c54e69127ef1bb9b297d0fffa
#
_cell.length_a   1.000
_cell.length_b   1.000
_cell.length_c   1.000
_cell.angle_alpha   90.00
_cell.angle_beta   90.00
_cell.angle_gamma   90.00
#
_symmetry.space_group_name_H-M   'P 1'
#
loop_
_entity.id
_entity.type
_entity.pdbx_description
1 polymer ?
#
loop_
_entity_poly.entity_id
_entity_poly.type
_entity_poly.pdbx_seq_one_letter_code
_entity_poly.pdbx_strand_id
1 'polypeptide(L)'
;MSTEVNIGETPKLRRLLDRVGELVAQGHKPMTLLAVCPNSPAVIKAAFRAAKRNNAPILFAATLNQVDCDGGYTGMTQEDFVRVMKVEAARNHYTGPFLACIDHGGPWLKDIQTIEMWPYEKAMEGVKRSYEAALLAGYELIHVDPTVDRFLPKGKIIDIEVVAARTIELITHIENFRKERGLPAIAYEVGTEEVHGGLADMSVFTKFLGLLKEGLEKNGCSDAWPCFVVGKVGTDLHTTFFDPVVARQLTSTVAPYGSFIKGHYTDDVENPEEYPVTGMGAANVGPEFTVAEYNALEELEAVEDDLYAQGRVAMHSHMTSILKQLVIDSGRWKKWVHGNESPDDFASITPDRQRWLIQTGARYIWQKPEAVAARRMLYDNLALNGIDAEGIVLSTIERAIDKYYVAFKLVNLNALL
;
A
#
# COMPACT_ATOMS: atom_id res chain seq x y z
N MET A 1 -3.27 -1.38 -34.98
CA MET A 1 -4.02 -2.62 -34.75
C MET A 1 -4.79 -2.40 -33.46
N SER A 2 -6.12 -2.25 -33.54
CA SER A 2 -6.98 -2.19 -32.34
C SER A 2 -7.02 -3.61 -31.78
N THR A 3 -6.31 -3.86 -30.69
CA THR A 3 -6.55 -5.06 -29.88
C THR A 3 -7.97 -4.93 -29.32
N GLU A 4 -8.88 -5.76 -29.82
CA GLU A 4 -10.20 -5.90 -29.18
C GLU A 4 -9.96 -6.26 -27.73
N VAL A 5 -10.38 -5.37 -26.83
CA VAL A 5 -10.34 -5.62 -25.38
C VAL A 5 -11.37 -6.70 -25.08
N ASN A 6 -10.90 -7.87 -24.70
CA ASN A 6 -11.78 -8.99 -24.33
C ASN A 6 -12.34 -8.75 -22.93
N ILE A 7 -13.56 -8.23 -22.85
CA ILE A 7 -14.25 -7.85 -21.60
C ILE A 7 -14.41 -9.04 -20.61
N GLY A 8 -14.35 -10.27 -21.11
CA GLY A 8 -14.45 -11.51 -20.32
C GLY A 8 -13.12 -12.16 -19.97
N GLU A 9 -11.99 -11.50 -20.22
CA GLU A 9 -10.67 -12.07 -19.90
C GLU A 9 -10.42 -12.08 -18.39
N THR A 10 -9.85 -13.18 -17.88
CA THR A 10 -9.45 -13.31 -16.46
C THR A 10 -8.49 -12.16 -16.07
N PRO A 11 -8.70 -11.48 -14.92
CA PRO A 11 -7.83 -10.39 -14.46
C PRO A 11 -6.36 -10.82 -14.39
N LYS A 12 -5.43 -9.92 -14.72
CA LYS A 12 -3.98 -10.22 -14.71
C LYS A 12 -3.50 -10.73 -13.35
N LEU A 13 -3.99 -10.11 -12.25
CA LEU A 13 -3.63 -10.55 -10.91
C LEU A 13 -4.12 -11.98 -10.64
N ARG A 14 -5.32 -12.31 -11.08
CA ARG A 14 -5.86 -13.67 -10.93
C ARG A 14 -5.00 -14.68 -11.67
N ARG A 15 -4.62 -14.40 -12.92
CA ARG A 15 -3.70 -15.26 -13.69
C ARG A 15 -2.36 -15.46 -12.99
N LEU A 16 -1.81 -14.38 -12.38
CA LEU A 16 -0.57 -14.46 -11.62
C LEU A 16 -0.73 -15.38 -10.38
N LEU A 17 -1.81 -15.23 -9.62
CA LEU A 17 -2.10 -16.07 -8.45
C LEU A 17 -2.33 -17.54 -8.84
N ASP A 18 -3.07 -17.79 -9.92
CA ASP A 18 -3.31 -19.14 -10.43
C ASP A 18 -1.98 -19.79 -10.87
N ARG A 19 -1.11 -19.02 -11.55
CA ARG A 19 0.21 -19.52 -11.94
C ARG A 19 1.10 -19.85 -10.74
N VAL A 20 1.10 -19.01 -9.70
CA VAL A 20 1.78 -19.30 -8.43
C VAL A 20 1.23 -20.59 -7.79
N GLY A 21 -0.09 -20.76 -7.79
CA GLY A 21 -0.74 -22.00 -7.31
C GLY A 21 -0.31 -23.24 -8.09
N GLU A 22 -0.24 -23.15 -9.42
CA GLU A 22 0.26 -24.23 -10.29
C GLU A 22 1.71 -24.60 -9.96
N LEU A 23 2.58 -23.62 -9.76
CA LEU A 23 3.97 -23.84 -9.40
C LEU A 23 4.10 -24.58 -8.07
N VAL A 24 3.30 -24.19 -7.07
CA VAL A 24 3.25 -24.87 -5.78
C VAL A 24 2.77 -26.33 -5.94
N ALA A 25 1.75 -26.55 -6.76
CA ALA A 25 1.26 -27.90 -7.08
C ALA A 25 2.32 -28.77 -7.81
N GLN A 26 3.24 -28.15 -8.55
CA GLN A 26 4.40 -28.77 -9.21
C GLN A 26 5.59 -29.00 -8.27
N GLY A 27 5.48 -28.65 -6.97
CA GLY A 27 6.50 -28.88 -5.96
C GLY A 27 7.41 -27.70 -5.67
N HIS A 28 7.13 -26.50 -6.21
CA HIS A 28 7.82 -25.29 -5.78
C HIS A 28 7.39 -24.88 -4.37
N LYS A 29 8.24 -24.11 -3.69
CA LYS A 29 7.91 -23.57 -2.36
C LYS A 29 6.70 -22.63 -2.45
N PRO A 30 5.83 -22.61 -1.43
CA PRO A 30 4.77 -21.60 -1.35
C PRO A 30 5.35 -20.18 -1.43
N MET A 31 4.61 -19.27 -2.02
CA MET A 31 5.03 -17.89 -2.29
C MET A 31 3.94 -16.92 -1.86
N THR A 32 4.34 -15.72 -1.40
CA THR A 32 3.45 -14.60 -1.08
C THR A 32 3.84 -13.41 -1.93
N LEU A 33 2.90 -12.79 -2.66
CA LEU A 33 3.20 -11.62 -3.48
C LEU A 33 3.49 -10.39 -2.61
N LEU A 34 4.49 -9.59 -3.01
CA LEU A 34 4.84 -8.34 -2.33
C LEU A 34 4.06 -7.19 -2.95
N ALA A 35 3.36 -6.43 -2.11
CA ALA A 35 2.73 -5.18 -2.49
C ALA A 35 3.41 -4.01 -1.76
N VAL A 36 4.06 -3.15 -2.54
CA VAL A 36 4.78 -1.96 -2.06
C VAL A 36 3.83 -0.77 -2.02
N CYS A 37 3.71 -0.10 -0.88
CA CYS A 37 3.00 1.16 -0.81
C CYS A 37 3.88 2.30 -1.34
N PRO A 38 3.48 3.02 -2.41
CA PRO A 38 4.31 4.00 -3.11
C PRO A 38 4.34 5.34 -2.37
N ASN A 39 4.97 5.39 -1.20
CA ASN A 39 4.96 6.56 -0.31
C ASN A 39 5.73 7.76 -0.88
N SER A 40 6.67 7.54 -1.79
CA SER A 40 7.48 8.56 -2.45
C SER A 40 7.95 8.11 -3.84
N PRO A 41 8.41 9.05 -4.69
CA PRO A 41 9.08 8.70 -5.94
C PRO A 41 10.34 7.84 -5.74
N ALA A 42 11.06 8.01 -4.63
CA ALA A 42 12.24 7.19 -4.32
C ALA A 42 11.86 5.74 -4.06
N VAL A 43 10.76 5.49 -3.33
CA VAL A 43 10.24 4.13 -3.10
C VAL A 43 9.85 3.46 -4.42
N ILE A 44 9.17 4.18 -5.34
CA ILE A 44 8.80 3.62 -6.65
C ILE A 44 10.06 3.23 -7.46
N LYS A 45 11.07 4.11 -7.52
CA LYS A 45 12.34 3.83 -8.20
C LYS A 45 13.06 2.63 -7.59
N ALA A 46 13.22 2.61 -6.26
CA ALA A 46 13.87 1.53 -5.54
C ALA A 46 13.14 0.18 -5.73
N ALA A 47 11.81 0.21 -5.75
CA ALA A 47 10.98 -0.98 -5.94
C ALA A 47 11.21 -1.62 -7.33
N PHE A 48 11.27 -0.83 -8.41
CA PHE A 48 11.59 -1.37 -9.73
C PHE A 48 13.03 -1.88 -9.83
N ARG A 49 14.01 -1.22 -9.19
CA ARG A 49 15.39 -1.70 -9.11
C ARG A 49 15.48 -3.03 -8.37
N ALA A 50 14.83 -3.14 -7.22
CA ALA A 50 14.76 -4.37 -6.44
C ALA A 50 14.04 -5.50 -7.22
N ALA A 51 12.87 -5.22 -7.83
CA ALA A 51 12.14 -6.17 -8.64
C ALA A 51 12.97 -6.70 -9.83
N LYS A 52 13.71 -5.80 -10.50
CA LYS A 52 14.64 -6.19 -11.57
C LYS A 52 15.76 -7.09 -11.08
N ARG A 53 16.41 -6.72 -9.97
CA ARG A 53 17.52 -7.50 -9.38
C ARG A 53 17.06 -8.87 -8.92
N ASN A 54 15.90 -8.96 -8.29
CA ASN A 54 15.32 -10.21 -7.82
C ASN A 54 14.60 -11.00 -8.93
N ASN A 55 14.44 -10.43 -10.12
CA ASN A 55 13.67 -11.03 -11.22
C ASN A 55 12.29 -11.51 -10.75
N ALA A 56 11.54 -10.63 -10.09
CA ALA A 56 10.31 -10.92 -9.37
C ALA A 56 9.19 -9.95 -9.73
N PRO A 57 7.90 -10.37 -9.68
CA PRO A 57 6.77 -9.47 -9.88
C PRO A 57 6.65 -8.47 -8.74
N ILE A 58 5.95 -7.36 -8.99
CA ILE A 58 5.70 -6.34 -7.99
C ILE A 58 4.27 -5.79 -8.11
N LEU A 59 3.60 -5.65 -6.97
CA LEU A 59 2.34 -4.93 -6.83
C LEU A 59 2.63 -3.57 -6.17
N PHE A 60 1.91 -2.54 -6.59
CA PHE A 60 1.94 -1.24 -5.93
C PHE A 60 0.56 -0.96 -5.33
N ALA A 61 0.47 -0.92 -4.02
CA ALA A 61 -0.77 -0.70 -3.27
C ALA A 61 -0.85 0.75 -2.78
N ALA A 62 -1.65 1.59 -3.46
CA ALA A 62 -1.80 3.01 -3.17
C ALA A 62 -3.17 3.31 -2.57
N THR A 63 -3.19 3.91 -1.37
CA THR A 63 -4.45 4.41 -0.79
C THR A 63 -4.94 5.67 -1.51
N LEU A 64 -6.22 5.99 -1.38
CA LEU A 64 -6.80 7.23 -1.94
C LEU A 64 -6.22 8.52 -1.31
N ASN A 65 -5.52 8.41 -0.17
CA ASN A 65 -4.75 9.52 0.39
C ASN A 65 -3.38 9.68 -0.30
N GLN A 66 -2.83 8.61 -0.88
CA GLN A 66 -1.55 8.64 -1.59
C GLN A 66 -1.71 9.12 -3.02
N VAL A 67 -2.60 8.47 -3.76
CA VAL A 67 -2.84 8.70 -5.20
C VAL A 67 -4.34 8.76 -5.42
N ASP A 68 -4.83 9.87 -5.95
CA ASP A 68 -6.25 10.04 -6.28
C ASP A 68 -6.47 11.19 -7.27
N CYS A 69 -7.72 11.41 -7.70
CA CYS A 69 -8.11 12.47 -8.65
C CYS A 69 -7.61 13.87 -8.29
N ASP A 70 -7.36 14.14 -7.01
CA ASP A 70 -6.80 15.41 -6.49
C ASP A 70 -5.27 15.36 -6.28
N GLY A 71 -4.62 14.28 -6.66
CA GLY A 71 -3.19 14.07 -6.53
C GLY A 71 -2.74 13.43 -5.20
N GLY A 72 -3.60 13.36 -4.19
CA GLY A 72 -3.22 12.85 -2.87
C GLY A 72 -1.97 13.54 -2.28
N TYR A 73 -1.30 12.91 -1.32
CA TYR A 73 -0.06 13.50 -0.75
C TYR A 73 1.19 13.21 -1.61
N THR A 74 1.11 12.33 -2.59
CA THR A 74 2.21 12.08 -3.53
C THR A 74 2.22 13.06 -4.70
N GLY A 75 1.16 13.84 -4.87
CA GLY A 75 0.97 14.75 -6.01
C GLY A 75 0.61 14.02 -7.31
N MET A 76 0.22 12.75 -7.28
CA MET A 76 -0.09 11.94 -8.46
C MET A 76 -1.59 11.60 -8.53
N THR A 77 -2.18 11.82 -9.71
CA THR A 77 -3.44 11.19 -10.06
C THR A 77 -3.22 9.70 -10.39
N GLN A 78 -4.30 8.91 -10.52
CA GLN A 78 -4.20 7.50 -10.93
C GLN A 78 -3.47 7.36 -12.28
N GLU A 79 -3.75 8.24 -13.23
CA GLU A 79 -3.09 8.26 -14.54
C GLU A 79 -1.60 8.59 -14.42
N ASP A 80 -1.25 9.62 -13.63
CA ASP A 80 0.15 9.97 -13.36
C ASP A 80 0.91 8.81 -12.74
N PHE A 81 0.30 8.14 -11.78
CA PHE A 81 0.91 7.00 -11.09
C PHE A 81 1.24 5.86 -12.06
N VAL A 82 0.27 5.43 -12.87
CA VAL A 82 0.50 4.38 -13.87
C VAL A 82 1.56 4.81 -14.90
N ARG A 83 1.56 6.09 -15.30
CA ARG A 83 2.57 6.65 -16.19
C ARG A 83 3.97 6.62 -15.55
N VAL A 84 4.09 7.01 -14.28
CA VAL A 84 5.37 6.95 -13.53
C VAL A 84 5.86 5.50 -13.43
N MET A 85 4.98 4.54 -13.09
CA MET A 85 5.33 3.12 -13.04
C MET A 85 5.89 2.64 -14.39
N LYS A 86 5.22 2.95 -15.50
CA LYS A 86 5.70 2.57 -16.85
C LYS A 86 7.07 3.19 -17.20
N VAL A 87 7.28 4.45 -16.81
CA VAL A 87 8.57 5.14 -17.02
C VAL A 87 9.66 4.48 -16.19
N GLU A 88 9.43 4.18 -14.92
CA GLU A 88 10.44 3.56 -14.07
C GLU A 88 10.71 2.10 -14.46
N ALA A 89 9.70 1.34 -14.89
CA ALA A 89 9.90 0.02 -15.47
C ALA A 89 10.82 0.08 -16.71
N ALA A 90 10.57 1.02 -17.63
CA ALA A 90 11.39 1.19 -18.83
C ALA A 90 12.82 1.63 -18.49
N ARG A 91 13.02 2.59 -17.57
CA ARG A 91 14.34 3.05 -17.12
C ARG A 91 15.19 1.92 -16.53
N ASN A 92 14.55 1.03 -15.81
CA ASN A 92 15.22 -0.12 -15.21
C ASN A 92 15.28 -1.35 -16.11
N HIS A 93 14.82 -1.26 -17.37
CA HIS A 93 14.70 -2.42 -18.28
C HIS A 93 13.96 -3.59 -17.59
N TYR A 94 12.94 -3.27 -16.81
CA TYR A 94 12.12 -4.26 -16.13
C TYR A 94 10.98 -4.71 -17.05
N THR A 95 10.88 -6.02 -17.28
CA THR A 95 9.91 -6.63 -18.20
C THR A 95 8.95 -7.59 -17.48
N GLY A 96 9.14 -7.79 -16.17
CA GLY A 96 8.25 -8.64 -15.36
C GLY A 96 6.88 -7.98 -15.07
N PRO A 97 5.96 -8.73 -14.48
CA PRO A 97 4.66 -8.20 -14.08
C PRO A 97 4.78 -7.09 -13.03
N PHE A 98 4.10 -5.96 -13.27
CA PHE A 98 3.87 -4.93 -12.27
C PHE A 98 2.42 -4.46 -12.36
N LEU A 99 1.77 -4.29 -11.20
CA LEU A 99 0.35 -4.03 -11.11
C LEU A 99 0.07 -2.82 -10.22
N ALA A 100 -0.81 -1.92 -10.68
CA ALA A 100 -1.32 -0.83 -9.87
C ALA A 100 -2.58 -1.29 -9.13
N CYS A 101 -2.61 -1.03 -7.83
CA CYS A 101 -3.69 -1.46 -6.94
C CYS A 101 -4.19 -0.28 -6.11
N ILE A 102 -5.52 -0.15 -5.95
CA ILE A 102 -6.06 0.66 -4.86
C ILE A 102 -5.93 -0.15 -3.57
N ASP A 103 -5.45 0.51 -2.52
CA ASP A 103 -5.40 0.03 -1.16
C ASP A 103 -6.40 0.83 -0.31
N HIS A 104 -7.25 0.16 0.47
CA HIS A 104 -8.27 0.79 1.31
C HIS A 104 -9.12 1.85 0.58
N GLY A 105 -9.84 1.45 -0.43
CA GLY A 105 -10.86 2.28 -1.09
C GLY A 105 -12.22 2.16 -0.42
N GLY A 106 -12.69 3.22 0.22
CA GLY A 106 -13.99 3.21 0.88
C GLY A 106 -14.41 4.59 1.38
N PRO A 107 -15.69 4.77 1.75
CA PRO A 107 -16.17 6.04 2.28
C PRO A 107 -15.44 6.36 3.60
N TRP A 108 -15.07 7.64 3.75
CA TRP A 108 -14.35 8.22 4.90
C TRP A 108 -12.94 7.69 5.17
N LEU A 109 -12.40 6.80 4.34
CA LEU A 109 -10.98 6.41 4.39
C LEU A 109 -10.07 7.51 3.81
N LYS A 110 -10.58 8.34 2.91
CA LYS A 110 -9.88 9.54 2.47
C LYS A 110 -10.02 10.64 3.53
N ASP A 111 -8.89 11.20 3.97
CA ASP A 111 -8.83 12.16 5.09
C ASP A 111 -9.79 13.34 4.92
N ILE A 112 -9.88 13.92 3.70
CA ILE A 112 -10.75 15.07 3.45
C ILE A 112 -12.23 14.76 3.70
N GLN A 113 -12.68 13.56 3.41
CA GLN A 113 -14.06 13.14 3.66
C GLN A 113 -14.37 13.10 5.16
N THR A 114 -13.37 12.70 5.95
CA THR A 114 -13.47 12.65 7.42
C THR A 114 -13.35 14.03 8.04
N ILE A 115 -12.39 14.86 7.60
CA ILE A 115 -12.15 16.21 8.12
C ILE A 115 -13.34 17.13 7.83
N GLU A 116 -13.87 17.09 6.60
CA GLU A 116 -15.02 17.92 6.18
C GLU A 116 -16.38 17.30 6.54
N MET A 117 -16.40 16.19 7.27
CA MET A 117 -17.66 15.56 7.71
C MET A 117 -18.61 15.25 6.55
N TRP A 118 -18.10 14.66 5.44
CA TRP A 118 -18.95 14.38 4.28
C TRP A 118 -20.10 13.44 4.65
N PRO A 119 -21.34 13.75 4.22
CA PRO A 119 -22.45 12.81 4.38
C PRO A 119 -22.20 11.56 3.52
N TYR A 120 -22.88 10.46 3.87
CA TYR A 120 -22.68 9.14 3.29
C TYR A 120 -22.72 9.16 1.76
N GLU A 121 -23.76 9.75 1.18
CA GLU A 121 -23.96 9.79 -0.27
C GLU A 121 -22.79 10.51 -0.97
N LYS A 122 -22.33 11.63 -0.42
CA LYS A 122 -21.19 12.38 -0.96
C LYS A 122 -19.89 11.57 -0.84
N ALA A 123 -19.69 10.87 0.28
CA ALA A 123 -18.50 10.04 0.49
C ALA A 123 -18.46 8.85 -0.48
N MET A 124 -19.58 8.14 -0.64
CA MET A 124 -19.72 7.04 -1.60
C MET A 124 -19.51 7.50 -3.03
N GLU A 125 -20.08 8.63 -3.44
CA GLU A 125 -19.89 9.21 -4.77
C GLU A 125 -18.41 9.58 -5.01
N GLY A 126 -17.74 10.12 -3.98
CA GLY A 126 -16.30 10.40 -4.04
C GLY A 126 -15.48 9.15 -4.31
N VAL A 127 -15.79 8.05 -3.62
CA VAL A 127 -15.12 6.76 -3.80
C VAL A 127 -15.38 6.18 -5.19
N LYS A 128 -16.63 6.21 -5.66
CA LYS A 128 -17.00 5.75 -7.01
C LYS A 128 -16.17 6.48 -8.08
N ARG A 129 -16.04 7.80 -7.99
CA ARG A 129 -15.18 8.58 -8.93
C ARG A 129 -13.71 8.15 -8.87
N SER A 130 -13.18 7.88 -7.68
CA SER A 130 -11.81 7.40 -7.54
C SER A 130 -11.61 6.03 -8.21
N TYR A 131 -12.59 5.14 -8.10
CA TYR A 131 -12.55 3.83 -8.77
C TYR A 131 -12.64 3.95 -10.29
N GLU A 132 -13.52 4.82 -10.78
CA GLU A 132 -13.64 5.09 -12.22
C GLU A 132 -12.33 5.61 -12.80
N ALA A 133 -11.67 6.54 -12.11
CA ALA A 133 -10.37 7.06 -12.52
C ALA A 133 -9.30 5.96 -12.51
N ALA A 134 -9.29 5.07 -11.52
CA ALA A 134 -8.37 3.94 -11.46
C ALA A 134 -8.59 2.94 -12.62
N LEU A 135 -9.84 2.62 -12.93
CA LEU A 135 -10.17 1.77 -14.08
C LEU A 135 -9.69 2.37 -15.40
N LEU A 136 -9.95 3.67 -15.62
CA LEU A 136 -9.51 4.39 -16.82
C LEU A 136 -7.98 4.48 -16.93
N ALA A 137 -7.29 4.59 -15.80
CA ALA A 137 -5.83 4.58 -15.73
C ALA A 137 -5.20 3.19 -15.98
N GLY A 138 -5.99 2.11 -15.85
CA GLY A 138 -5.55 0.73 -16.06
C GLY A 138 -5.02 0.05 -14.80
N TYR A 139 -5.60 0.34 -13.65
CA TYR A 139 -5.37 -0.43 -12.42
C TYR A 139 -5.85 -1.87 -12.59
N GLU A 140 -5.23 -2.81 -11.88
CA GLU A 140 -5.51 -4.25 -11.96
C GLU A 140 -6.12 -4.84 -10.70
N LEU A 141 -6.17 -4.07 -9.60
CA LEU A 141 -6.82 -4.47 -8.34
C LEU A 141 -7.48 -3.26 -7.68
N ILE A 142 -8.69 -3.44 -7.20
CA ILE A 142 -9.38 -2.47 -6.34
C ILE A 142 -9.71 -3.14 -5.01
N HIS A 143 -9.16 -2.61 -3.91
CA HIS A 143 -9.57 -2.95 -2.55
C HIS A 143 -10.80 -2.13 -2.19
N VAL A 144 -11.94 -2.81 -2.11
CA VAL A 144 -13.22 -2.23 -1.70
C VAL A 144 -13.37 -2.40 -0.19
N ASP A 145 -13.23 -1.29 0.54
CA ASP A 145 -13.13 -1.26 2.00
C ASP A 145 -14.10 -0.25 2.65
N PRO A 146 -15.40 -0.53 2.68
CA PRO A 146 -16.38 0.34 3.32
C PRO A 146 -16.55 0.06 4.83
N THR A 147 -15.46 -0.25 5.53
CA THR A 147 -15.45 -0.67 6.93
C THR A 147 -15.48 0.48 7.93
N VAL A 148 -15.30 1.73 7.46
CA VAL A 148 -15.37 2.92 8.30
C VAL A 148 -16.75 3.56 8.21
N ASP A 149 -17.29 3.94 9.36
CA ASP A 149 -18.45 4.82 9.46
C ASP A 149 -18.20 5.89 10.53
N ARG A 150 -17.93 7.12 10.06
CA ARG A 150 -17.57 8.21 10.96
C ARG A 150 -18.74 8.73 11.82
N PHE A 151 -19.97 8.34 11.52
CA PHE A 151 -21.15 8.75 12.30
C PHE A 151 -21.49 7.75 13.41
N LEU A 152 -20.78 6.61 13.47
CA LEU A 152 -20.90 5.70 14.60
C LEU A 152 -20.29 6.32 15.88
N PRO A 153 -20.89 6.06 17.03
CA PRO A 153 -20.29 6.44 18.31
C PRO A 153 -18.89 5.82 18.48
N LYS A 154 -17.98 6.57 19.12
CA LYS A 154 -16.62 6.08 19.40
C LYS A 154 -16.63 4.70 20.05
N GLY A 155 -15.88 3.76 19.50
CA GLY A 155 -15.76 2.37 19.97
C GLY A 155 -16.89 1.44 19.50
N LYS A 156 -17.83 1.91 18.69
CA LYS A 156 -18.78 1.04 17.98
C LYS A 156 -18.15 0.52 16.70
N ILE A 157 -18.29 -0.78 16.46
CA ILE A 157 -17.90 -1.45 15.21
C ILE A 157 -19.12 -1.39 14.29
N ILE A 158 -18.86 -1.18 13.00
CA ILE A 158 -19.88 -1.20 11.95
C ILE A 158 -20.48 -2.61 11.81
N ASP A 159 -21.78 -2.71 11.60
CA ASP A 159 -22.45 -3.98 11.41
C ASP A 159 -22.00 -4.63 10.10
N ILE A 160 -21.70 -5.93 10.15
CA ILE A 160 -21.14 -6.66 9.01
C ILE A 160 -22.09 -6.69 7.80
N GLU A 161 -23.38 -6.65 8.03
CA GLU A 161 -24.42 -6.54 7.02
C GLU A 161 -24.32 -5.22 6.25
N VAL A 162 -23.99 -4.13 6.95
CA VAL A 162 -23.79 -2.81 6.34
C VAL A 162 -22.51 -2.82 5.50
N VAL A 163 -21.44 -3.41 6.02
CA VAL A 163 -20.17 -3.58 5.28
C VAL A 163 -20.42 -4.37 4.00
N ALA A 164 -21.08 -5.53 4.11
CA ALA A 164 -21.39 -6.38 2.95
C ALA A 164 -22.26 -5.65 1.91
N ALA A 165 -23.31 -4.94 2.35
CA ALA A 165 -24.18 -4.19 1.44
C ALA A 165 -23.43 -3.09 0.67
N ARG A 166 -22.59 -2.31 1.38
CA ARG A 166 -21.75 -1.27 0.75
C ARG A 166 -20.69 -1.86 -0.19
N THR A 167 -20.09 -3.00 0.18
CA THR A 167 -19.13 -3.71 -0.67
C THR A 167 -19.78 -4.16 -1.98
N ILE A 168 -20.97 -4.76 -1.90
CA ILE A 168 -21.75 -5.21 -3.06
C ILE A 168 -22.13 -4.02 -3.96
N GLU A 169 -22.59 -2.91 -3.38
CA GLU A 169 -22.93 -1.69 -4.11
C GLU A 169 -21.71 -1.17 -4.90
N LEU A 170 -20.55 -1.07 -4.25
CA LEU A 170 -19.33 -0.55 -4.86
C LEU A 170 -18.80 -1.48 -5.96
N ILE A 171 -18.75 -2.80 -5.74
CA ILE A 171 -18.35 -3.78 -6.77
C ILE A 171 -19.32 -3.73 -7.96
N THR A 172 -20.63 -3.69 -7.70
CA THR A 172 -21.64 -3.61 -8.76
C THR A 172 -21.46 -2.33 -9.59
N HIS A 173 -21.17 -1.19 -8.95
CA HIS A 173 -20.86 0.06 -9.64
C HIS A 173 -19.64 -0.08 -10.56
N ILE A 174 -18.54 -0.63 -10.05
CA ILE A 174 -17.29 -0.84 -10.81
C ILE A 174 -17.57 -1.74 -12.03
N GLU A 175 -18.28 -2.85 -11.83
CA GLU A 175 -18.61 -3.81 -12.90
C GLU A 175 -19.47 -3.19 -13.99
N ASN A 176 -20.47 -2.40 -13.63
CA ASN A 176 -21.31 -1.68 -14.59
C ASN A 176 -20.49 -0.66 -15.38
N PHE A 177 -19.72 0.18 -14.68
CA PHE A 177 -18.88 1.21 -15.32
C PHE A 177 -17.88 0.60 -16.31
N ARG A 178 -17.14 -0.46 -15.90
CA ARG A 178 -16.16 -1.08 -16.79
C ARG A 178 -16.79 -1.73 -18.01
N LYS A 179 -17.96 -2.43 -17.84
CA LYS A 179 -18.68 -3.08 -18.94
C LYS A 179 -19.22 -2.05 -19.94
N GLU A 180 -19.82 -0.96 -19.46
CA GLU A 180 -20.31 0.15 -20.29
C GLU A 180 -19.20 0.82 -21.12
N ARG A 181 -17.98 0.87 -20.56
CA ARG A 181 -16.81 1.48 -21.20
C ARG A 181 -15.95 0.50 -22.00
N GLY A 182 -16.29 -0.79 -22.01
CA GLY A 182 -15.49 -1.81 -22.67
C GLY A 182 -14.11 -2.02 -22.05
N LEU A 183 -13.97 -1.78 -20.73
CA LEU A 183 -12.71 -1.95 -20.00
C LEU A 183 -12.49 -3.42 -19.61
N PRO A 184 -11.23 -3.86 -19.47
CA PRO A 184 -10.90 -5.24 -19.11
C PRO A 184 -11.42 -5.61 -17.72
N ALA A 185 -11.52 -6.92 -17.45
CA ALA A 185 -11.82 -7.41 -16.11
C ALA A 185 -10.73 -7.01 -15.11
N ILE A 186 -11.16 -6.74 -13.88
CA ILE A 186 -10.30 -6.30 -12.77
C ILE A 186 -10.43 -7.27 -11.59
N ALA A 187 -9.37 -7.39 -10.80
CA ALA A 187 -9.40 -8.15 -9.56
C ALA A 187 -9.94 -7.29 -8.40
N TYR A 188 -10.51 -7.97 -7.41
CA TYR A 188 -11.03 -7.32 -6.20
C TYR A 188 -10.32 -7.84 -4.96
N GLU A 189 -10.18 -6.94 -4.00
CA GLU A 189 -9.84 -7.18 -2.60
C GLU A 189 -10.96 -6.61 -1.74
N VAL A 190 -11.31 -7.31 -0.65
CA VAL A 190 -12.37 -6.90 0.28
C VAL A 190 -11.93 -7.13 1.71
N GLY A 191 -12.51 -6.41 2.67
CA GLY A 191 -12.24 -6.57 4.10
C GLY A 191 -13.50 -6.59 4.95
N THR A 192 -13.42 -7.17 6.15
CA THR A 192 -14.54 -7.29 7.08
C THR A 192 -14.59 -6.17 8.11
N GLU A 193 -13.47 -5.51 8.36
CA GLU A 193 -13.32 -4.49 9.38
C GLU A 193 -12.06 -3.65 9.13
N GLU A 194 -12.04 -2.42 9.67
CA GLU A 194 -10.86 -1.57 9.65
C GLU A 194 -9.69 -2.28 10.34
N VAL A 195 -8.51 -2.24 9.73
CA VAL A 195 -7.33 -2.92 10.26
C VAL A 195 -6.72 -2.09 11.39
N HIS A 196 -7.09 -2.43 12.62
CA HIS A 196 -6.58 -1.82 13.85
C HIS A 196 -5.83 -2.83 14.72
N GLY A 197 -5.09 -3.75 14.13
CA GLY A 197 -4.42 -4.81 14.88
C GLY A 197 -5.38 -5.84 15.50
N GLY A 198 -4.82 -6.82 16.21
CA GLY A 198 -5.58 -7.93 16.81
C GLY A 198 -5.83 -9.08 15.86
N LEU A 199 -6.82 -9.90 16.17
CA LEU A 199 -7.14 -11.12 15.43
C LEU A 199 -8.56 -11.06 14.88
N ALA A 200 -8.79 -11.75 13.76
CA ALA A 200 -10.09 -11.81 13.10
C ALA A 200 -11.13 -12.58 13.94
N ASP A 201 -12.38 -12.06 14.00
CA ASP A 201 -13.53 -12.84 14.46
C ASP A 201 -14.02 -13.73 13.32
N MET A 202 -13.81 -15.05 13.46
CA MET A 202 -14.11 -16.02 12.41
C MET A 202 -15.61 -16.15 12.10
N SER A 203 -16.49 -15.85 13.07
CA SER A 203 -17.94 -15.90 12.85
C SER A 203 -18.40 -14.74 11.97
N VAL A 204 -17.92 -13.54 12.27
CA VAL A 204 -18.17 -12.32 11.49
C VAL A 204 -17.56 -12.44 10.09
N PHE A 205 -16.33 -12.96 10.01
CA PHE A 205 -15.62 -13.19 8.77
C PHE A 205 -16.38 -14.13 7.82
N THR A 206 -16.80 -15.31 8.34
CA THR A 206 -17.56 -16.28 7.54
C THR A 206 -18.93 -15.74 7.11
N LYS A 207 -19.62 -15.01 8.01
CA LYS A 207 -20.89 -14.35 7.69
C LYS A 207 -20.74 -13.35 6.55
N PHE A 208 -19.67 -12.53 6.58
CA PHE A 208 -19.38 -11.59 5.50
C PHE A 208 -19.23 -12.29 4.14
N LEU A 209 -18.44 -13.37 4.08
CA LEU A 209 -18.24 -14.14 2.83
C LEU A 209 -19.56 -14.68 2.28
N GLY A 210 -20.45 -15.17 3.14
CA GLY A 210 -21.78 -15.64 2.75
C GLY A 210 -22.64 -14.52 2.17
N LEU A 211 -22.76 -13.39 2.88
CA LEU A 211 -23.52 -12.21 2.44
C LEU A 211 -22.99 -11.65 1.12
N LEU A 212 -21.64 -11.56 0.98
CA LEU A 212 -21.01 -11.06 -0.23
C LEU A 212 -21.33 -11.96 -1.43
N LYS A 213 -21.22 -13.29 -1.26
CA LYS A 213 -21.51 -14.26 -2.33
C LYS A 213 -22.93 -14.13 -2.81
N GLU A 214 -23.91 -14.20 -1.90
CA GLU A 214 -25.32 -14.05 -2.23
C GLU A 214 -25.63 -12.72 -2.91
N GLY A 215 -25.03 -11.63 -2.41
CA GLY A 215 -25.22 -10.30 -2.94
C GLY A 215 -24.65 -10.12 -4.35
N LEU A 216 -23.45 -10.61 -4.62
CA LEU A 216 -22.86 -10.55 -5.96
C LEU A 216 -23.62 -11.42 -6.96
N GLU A 217 -24.04 -12.63 -6.58
CA GLU A 217 -24.90 -13.49 -7.42
C GLU A 217 -26.21 -12.78 -7.79
N LYS A 218 -26.89 -12.19 -6.80
CA LYS A 218 -28.16 -11.47 -7.01
C LYS A 218 -28.01 -10.26 -7.96
N ASN A 219 -26.84 -9.61 -7.97
CA ASN A 219 -26.56 -8.45 -8.83
C ASN A 219 -25.89 -8.82 -10.17
N GLY A 220 -25.76 -10.12 -10.50
CA GLY A 220 -25.15 -10.56 -11.76
C GLY A 220 -23.64 -10.28 -11.85
N CYS A 221 -22.98 -10.23 -10.71
CA CYS A 221 -21.55 -9.93 -10.55
C CYS A 221 -20.74 -11.10 -9.97
N SER A 222 -21.20 -12.35 -10.16
CA SER A 222 -20.50 -13.54 -9.62
C SER A 222 -19.05 -13.65 -10.07
N ASP A 223 -18.74 -13.19 -11.29
CA ASP A 223 -17.37 -13.18 -11.84
C ASP A 223 -16.45 -12.14 -11.17
N ALA A 224 -17.03 -11.21 -10.41
CA ALA A 224 -16.30 -10.21 -9.62
C ALA A 224 -15.95 -10.71 -8.20
N TRP A 225 -15.96 -12.03 -7.98
CA TRP A 225 -15.56 -12.60 -6.70
C TRP A 225 -14.10 -12.21 -6.35
N PRO A 226 -13.84 -11.73 -5.12
CA PRO A 226 -12.53 -11.18 -4.77
C PRO A 226 -11.42 -12.21 -4.81
N CYS A 227 -10.27 -11.81 -5.39
CA CYS A 227 -9.03 -12.57 -5.31
C CYS A 227 -8.45 -12.54 -3.90
N PHE A 228 -8.58 -11.39 -3.23
CA PHE A 228 -8.07 -11.21 -1.88
C PHE A 228 -9.18 -10.86 -0.88
N VAL A 229 -9.03 -11.40 0.31
CA VAL A 229 -9.77 -11.00 1.50
C VAL A 229 -8.75 -10.54 2.53
N VAL A 230 -8.96 -9.36 3.12
CA VAL A 230 -8.13 -8.88 4.23
C VAL A 230 -8.54 -9.59 5.50
N GLY A 231 -7.55 -10.07 6.25
CA GLY A 231 -7.75 -10.71 7.55
C GLY A 231 -6.77 -10.18 8.57
N LYS A 232 -7.21 -9.98 9.81
CA LYS A 232 -6.35 -9.59 10.92
C LYS A 232 -5.47 -10.75 11.35
N VAL A 233 -4.19 -10.65 11.06
CA VAL A 233 -3.18 -11.69 11.33
C VAL A 233 -2.19 -11.29 12.44
N GLY A 234 -2.56 -10.30 13.26
CA GLY A 234 -1.76 -9.83 14.41
C GLY A 234 -0.97 -8.56 14.15
N THR A 235 -0.61 -8.28 12.90
CA THR A 235 0.20 -7.11 12.53
C THR A 235 -0.63 -5.82 12.48
N ASP A 236 -0.04 -4.73 12.96
CA ASP A 236 -0.48 -3.36 12.73
C ASP A 236 0.76 -2.43 12.71
N LEU A 237 0.55 -1.11 12.67
CA LEU A 237 1.67 -0.16 12.65
C LEU A 237 2.55 -0.19 13.92
N HIS A 238 2.10 -0.81 14.99
CA HIS A 238 2.78 -0.89 16.30
C HIS A 238 3.05 -2.33 16.73
N THR A 239 2.55 -3.33 15.99
CA THR A 239 2.65 -4.75 16.31
C THR A 239 3.25 -5.49 15.13
N THR A 240 4.48 -5.96 15.30
CA THR A 240 5.31 -6.57 14.25
C THR A 240 5.21 -8.10 14.21
N PHE A 241 4.45 -8.70 15.12
CA PHE A 241 4.28 -10.15 15.17
C PHE A 241 3.13 -10.61 14.29
N PHE A 242 3.46 -11.43 13.30
CA PHE A 242 2.48 -12.14 12.48
C PHE A 242 2.10 -13.47 13.14
N ASP A 243 0.79 -13.71 13.33
CA ASP A 243 0.29 -14.95 13.94
C ASP A 243 0.03 -16.02 12.86
N PRO A 244 0.92 -17.03 12.74
CA PRO A 244 0.78 -18.05 11.70
C PRO A 244 -0.38 -19.02 11.96
N VAL A 245 -0.88 -19.12 13.19
CA VAL A 245 -2.02 -20.01 13.51
C VAL A 245 -3.30 -19.40 12.99
N VAL A 246 -3.52 -18.12 13.28
CA VAL A 246 -4.67 -17.39 12.78
C VAL A 246 -4.62 -17.23 11.25
N ALA A 247 -3.44 -16.96 10.69
CA ALA A 247 -3.26 -16.89 9.25
C ALA A 247 -3.66 -18.20 8.55
N ARG A 248 -3.25 -19.38 9.05
CA ARG A 248 -3.69 -20.68 8.50
C ARG A 248 -5.19 -20.88 8.61
N GLN A 249 -5.82 -20.44 9.70
CA GLN A 249 -7.27 -20.53 9.84
C GLN A 249 -7.99 -19.68 8.80
N LEU A 250 -7.55 -18.44 8.62
CA LEU A 250 -8.11 -17.52 7.62
C LEU A 250 -7.92 -18.04 6.19
N THR A 251 -6.70 -18.46 5.84
CA THR A 251 -6.39 -18.98 4.49
C THR A 251 -7.19 -20.24 4.18
N SER A 252 -7.34 -21.14 5.14
CA SER A 252 -8.18 -22.34 5.00
C SER A 252 -9.66 -22.00 4.82
N THR A 253 -10.13 -20.91 5.42
CA THR A 253 -11.53 -20.48 5.32
C THR A 253 -11.84 -19.88 3.94
N VAL A 254 -10.92 -19.12 3.32
CA VAL A 254 -11.18 -18.48 2.02
C VAL A 254 -10.81 -19.38 0.82
N ALA A 255 -9.95 -20.37 1.01
CA ALA A 255 -9.50 -21.25 -0.08
C ALA A 255 -10.65 -21.96 -0.84
N PRO A 256 -11.71 -22.47 -0.18
CA PRO A 256 -12.84 -23.07 -0.88
C PRO A 256 -13.61 -22.09 -1.80
N TYR A 257 -13.49 -20.81 -1.57
CA TYR A 257 -14.06 -19.74 -2.41
C TYR A 257 -13.12 -19.34 -3.55
N GLY A 258 -11.92 -19.89 -3.62
CA GLY A 258 -10.89 -19.51 -4.59
C GLY A 258 -10.21 -18.18 -4.29
N SER A 259 -10.35 -17.65 -3.08
CA SER A 259 -9.70 -16.43 -2.61
C SER A 259 -8.42 -16.74 -1.81
N PHE A 260 -7.59 -15.71 -1.65
CA PHE A 260 -6.41 -15.73 -0.79
C PHE A 260 -6.55 -14.66 0.30
N ILE A 261 -5.83 -14.83 1.40
CA ILE A 261 -5.68 -13.75 2.39
C ILE A 261 -4.54 -12.83 1.96
N LYS A 262 -4.77 -11.52 2.09
CA LYS A 262 -3.75 -10.50 1.94
C LYS A 262 -3.50 -9.82 3.28
N GLY A 263 -2.23 -9.80 3.71
CA GLY A 263 -1.80 -9.15 4.94
C GLY A 263 -1.61 -7.64 4.72
N HIS A 264 -1.97 -6.85 5.73
CA HIS A 264 -1.70 -5.43 5.78
C HIS A 264 -0.76 -5.12 6.95
N TYR A 265 -0.11 -3.95 6.92
CA TYR A 265 0.87 -3.56 7.94
C TYR A 265 1.95 -4.63 8.19
N THR A 266 2.54 -5.14 7.11
CA THR A 266 3.61 -6.14 7.18
C THR A 266 4.99 -5.51 7.42
N ASP A 267 4.99 -4.25 7.84
CA ASP A 267 6.19 -3.46 8.07
C ASP A 267 6.98 -4.00 9.29
N ASP A 268 8.28 -4.16 9.12
CA ASP A 268 9.20 -4.64 10.16
C ASP A 268 8.77 -5.96 10.84
N VAL A 269 7.96 -6.77 10.15
CA VAL A 269 7.48 -8.03 10.71
C VAL A 269 8.64 -8.95 11.11
N GLU A 270 8.50 -9.57 12.30
CA GLU A 270 9.57 -10.37 12.91
C GLU A 270 9.76 -11.75 12.24
N ASN A 271 8.69 -12.28 11.65
CA ASN A 271 8.64 -13.62 11.06
C ASN A 271 8.06 -13.62 9.63
N PRO A 272 8.64 -12.86 8.68
CA PRO A 272 8.10 -12.72 7.33
C PRO A 272 8.09 -14.03 6.53
N GLU A 273 8.96 -14.98 6.85
CA GLU A 273 9.02 -16.30 6.22
C GLU A 273 7.81 -17.19 6.51
N GLU A 274 7.01 -16.86 7.52
CA GLU A 274 5.78 -17.56 7.85
C GLU A 274 4.62 -17.24 6.87
N TYR A 275 4.68 -16.09 6.17
CA TYR A 275 3.63 -15.72 5.21
C TYR A 275 3.43 -16.79 4.12
N PRO A 276 4.46 -17.20 3.36
CA PRO A 276 4.28 -18.22 2.34
C PRO A 276 3.78 -19.57 2.90
N VAL A 277 4.33 -20.02 4.03
CA VAL A 277 3.99 -21.35 4.59
C VAL A 277 2.61 -21.41 5.22
N THR A 278 1.99 -20.27 5.46
CA THR A 278 0.59 -20.18 5.92
C THR A 278 -0.41 -20.01 4.78
N GLY A 279 0.06 -19.86 3.53
CA GLY A 279 -0.79 -19.72 2.36
C GLY A 279 -1.29 -18.29 2.11
N MET A 280 -0.63 -17.29 2.70
CA MET A 280 -0.93 -15.88 2.41
C MET A 280 -0.65 -15.56 0.94
N GLY A 281 -1.63 -14.98 0.22
CA GLY A 281 -1.50 -14.68 -1.20
C GLY A 281 -0.66 -13.44 -1.48
N ALA A 282 -0.77 -12.41 -0.63
CA ALA A 282 0.02 -11.18 -0.74
C ALA A 282 0.17 -10.49 0.62
N ALA A 283 1.06 -9.48 0.68
CA ALA A 283 1.22 -8.63 1.85
C ALA A 283 1.65 -7.20 1.47
N ASN A 284 1.07 -6.20 2.14
CA ASN A 284 1.39 -4.77 1.98
C ASN A 284 2.52 -4.36 2.92
N VAL A 285 3.51 -3.65 2.37
CA VAL A 285 4.60 -3.01 3.12
C VAL A 285 4.72 -1.56 2.67
N GLY A 286 4.80 -0.62 3.60
CA GLY A 286 4.81 0.79 3.26
C GLY A 286 5.63 1.69 4.18
N PRO A 287 5.21 1.97 5.42
CA PRO A 287 5.93 2.81 6.37
C PRO A 287 7.40 2.48 6.54
N GLU A 288 7.78 1.21 6.54
CA GLU A 288 9.19 0.78 6.63
C GLU A 288 10.05 1.36 5.52
N PHE A 289 9.54 1.45 4.29
CA PHE A 289 10.30 2.03 3.17
C PHE A 289 10.47 3.55 3.32
N THR A 290 9.49 4.22 3.94
CA THR A 290 9.62 5.63 4.31
C THR A 290 10.66 5.83 5.41
N VAL A 291 10.69 4.95 6.40
CA VAL A 291 11.72 4.98 7.47
C VAL A 291 13.10 4.74 6.88
N ALA A 292 13.24 3.81 5.94
CA ALA A 292 14.51 3.57 5.23
C ALA A 292 14.97 4.80 4.44
N GLU A 293 14.05 5.50 3.73
CA GLU A 293 14.34 6.76 3.04
C GLU A 293 14.79 7.84 4.02
N TYR A 294 14.07 8.02 5.12
CA TYR A 294 14.38 9.01 6.15
C TYR A 294 15.77 8.77 6.78
N ASN A 295 16.06 7.54 7.18
CA ASN A 295 17.33 7.17 7.81
C ASN A 295 18.51 7.42 6.87
N ALA A 296 18.37 7.09 5.59
CA ALA A 296 19.40 7.37 4.59
C ALA A 296 19.66 8.87 4.44
N LEU A 297 18.63 9.70 4.45
CA LEU A 297 18.76 11.16 4.38
C LEU A 297 19.41 11.73 5.64
N GLU A 298 19.10 11.20 6.81
CA GLU A 298 19.74 11.59 8.09
C GLU A 298 21.23 11.25 8.11
N GLU A 299 21.61 10.04 7.64
CA GLU A 299 23.02 9.65 7.52
C GLU A 299 23.76 10.55 6.51
N LEU A 300 23.13 10.92 5.41
CA LEU A 300 23.70 11.81 4.40
C LEU A 300 23.84 13.25 4.91
N GLU A 301 22.90 13.73 5.72
CA GLU A 301 23.01 15.05 6.36
C GLU A 301 24.18 15.09 7.34
N ALA A 302 24.45 14.01 8.10
CA ALA A 302 25.64 13.93 8.95
C ALA A 302 26.95 14.04 8.15
N VAL A 303 27.01 13.49 6.94
CA VAL A 303 28.15 13.69 6.03
C VAL A 303 28.21 15.13 5.53
N GLU A 304 27.06 15.75 5.23
CA GLU A 304 26.99 17.17 4.87
C GLU A 304 27.46 18.09 6.00
N ASP A 305 27.11 17.78 7.27
CA ASP A 305 27.60 18.50 8.46
C ASP A 305 29.13 18.55 8.51
N ASP A 306 29.79 17.39 8.31
CA ASP A 306 31.25 17.30 8.28
C ASP A 306 31.85 18.11 7.13
N LEU A 307 31.26 18.06 5.94
CA LEU A 307 31.71 18.83 4.78
C LEU A 307 31.51 20.33 4.98
N TYR A 308 30.41 20.73 5.60
CA TYR A 308 30.14 22.13 5.95
C TYR A 308 31.14 22.65 6.98
N ALA A 309 31.42 21.89 8.02
CA ALA A 309 32.41 22.24 9.02
C ALA A 309 33.85 22.41 8.43
N GLN A 310 34.13 21.67 7.34
CA GLN A 310 35.39 21.77 6.58
C GLN A 310 35.41 22.92 5.56
N GLY A 311 34.32 23.68 5.42
CA GLY A 311 34.17 24.74 4.42
C GLY A 311 34.02 24.23 2.97
N ARG A 312 33.72 22.95 2.77
CA ARG A 312 33.55 22.32 1.45
C ARG A 312 32.13 22.44 0.89
N VAL A 313 31.19 22.86 1.73
CA VAL A 313 29.82 23.16 1.41
C VAL A 313 29.53 24.59 1.89
N ALA A 314 28.91 25.42 1.03
CA ALA A 314 28.66 26.83 1.33
C ALA A 314 27.40 27.08 2.15
N MET A 315 26.37 26.26 1.94
CA MET A 315 25.08 26.33 2.63
C MET A 315 24.62 24.93 3.02
N HIS A 316 24.10 24.80 4.23
CA HIS A 316 23.61 23.52 4.77
C HIS A 316 22.14 23.29 4.35
N SER A 317 21.77 22.05 4.07
CA SER A 317 20.41 21.69 3.64
C SER A 317 19.37 21.71 4.76
N HIS A 318 19.79 21.45 6.00
CA HIS A 318 18.92 21.29 7.17
C HIS A 318 17.78 20.30 6.95
N MET A 319 18.06 19.22 6.24
CA MET A 319 17.09 18.25 5.74
C MET A 319 16.21 17.68 6.86
N THR A 320 16.83 17.13 7.91
CA THR A 320 16.09 16.48 9.01
C THR A 320 15.27 17.46 9.83
N SER A 321 15.79 18.67 10.05
CA SER A 321 15.07 19.73 10.76
C SER A 321 13.82 20.18 9.99
N ILE A 322 13.95 20.32 8.68
CA ILE A 322 12.82 20.68 7.78
C ILE A 322 11.79 19.56 7.77
N LEU A 323 12.21 18.30 7.63
CA LEU A 323 11.29 17.16 7.68
C LEU A 323 10.53 17.09 9.01
N LYS A 324 11.25 17.25 10.13
CA LYS A 324 10.64 17.27 11.46
C LYS A 324 9.54 18.33 11.56
N GLN A 325 9.85 19.58 11.14
CA GLN A 325 8.89 20.67 11.21
C GLN A 325 7.67 20.40 10.33
N LEU A 326 7.88 19.94 9.10
CA LEU A 326 6.80 19.62 8.17
C LEU A 326 5.89 18.48 8.67
N VAL A 327 6.46 17.46 9.31
CA VAL A 327 5.67 16.37 9.91
C VAL A 327 4.81 16.91 11.05
N ILE A 328 5.39 17.75 11.93
CA ILE A 328 4.65 18.38 13.04
C ILE A 328 3.51 19.24 12.49
N ASP A 329 3.80 20.12 11.52
CA ASP A 329 2.85 21.05 10.92
C ASP A 329 1.73 20.33 10.14
N SER A 330 2.01 19.15 9.58
CA SER A 330 1.02 18.34 8.88
C SER A 330 -0.13 17.90 9.79
N GLY A 331 0.11 17.80 11.10
CA GLY A 331 -0.82 17.28 12.09
C GLY A 331 -1.17 15.80 11.90
N ARG A 332 -0.66 15.12 10.86
CA ARG A 332 -1.03 13.72 10.56
C ARG A 332 -0.46 12.72 11.56
N TRP A 333 0.61 13.08 12.27
CA TRP A 333 1.17 12.29 13.36
C TRP A 333 0.18 12.03 14.50
N LYS A 334 -0.82 12.91 14.69
CA LYS A 334 -1.88 12.81 15.69
C LYS A 334 -2.70 11.52 15.59
N LYS A 335 -2.78 10.93 14.40
CA LYS A 335 -3.46 9.63 14.17
C LYS A 335 -2.75 8.45 14.84
N TRP A 336 -1.48 8.60 15.15
CA TRP A 336 -0.59 7.51 15.57
C TRP A 336 -0.10 7.66 17.01
N VAL A 337 -0.74 8.54 17.78
CA VAL A 337 -0.46 8.67 19.22
C VAL A 337 -1.07 7.50 19.99
N HIS A 338 -0.39 7.09 21.05
CA HIS A 338 -0.86 6.06 21.97
C HIS A 338 -1.64 6.66 23.16
N GLY A 339 -2.35 5.82 23.90
CA GLY A 339 -3.35 6.16 24.88
C GLY A 339 -3.06 7.29 25.86
N ASN A 340 -1.82 7.51 26.29
CA ASN A 340 -1.41 8.64 27.17
C ASN A 340 -0.63 9.74 26.45
N GLU A 341 -0.38 9.60 25.15
CA GLU A 341 0.25 10.66 24.36
C GLU A 341 -0.79 11.71 23.99
N SER A 342 -0.45 13.00 24.15
CA SER A 342 -1.35 14.08 23.76
C SER A 342 -1.27 14.36 22.25
N PRO A 343 -2.38 14.33 21.52
CA PRO A 343 -2.37 14.74 20.10
C PRO A 343 -2.20 16.27 19.93
N ASP A 344 -2.24 17.04 21.01
CA ASP A 344 -2.17 18.49 20.97
C ASP A 344 -0.80 19.04 21.41
N ASP A 345 0.06 18.18 21.95
CA ASP A 345 1.39 18.57 22.44
C ASP A 345 2.46 17.55 22.01
N PHE A 346 3.04 17.77 20.83
CA PHE A 346 4.11 16.92 20.31
C PHE A 346 5.36 16.94 21.21
N ALA A 347 5.64 18.05 21.89
CA ALA A 347 6.84 18.20 22.72
C ALA A 347 6.77 17.36 24.00
N SER A 348 5.58 17.02 24.48
CA SER A 348 5.39 16.15 25.65
C SER A 348 5.63 14.66 25.37
N ILE A 349 5.70 14.27 24.09
CA ILE A 349 5.96 12.88 23.69
C ILE A 349 7.45 12.55 23.91
N THR A 350 7.75 11.31 24.30
CA THR A 350 9.14 10.89 24.55
C THR A 350 10.00 11.01 23.29
N PRO A 351 11.32 11.29 23.39
CA PRO A 351 12.21 11.49 22.23
C PRO A 351 12.17 10.33 21.21
N ASP A 352 12.23 9.09 21.68
CA ASP A 352 12.20 7.91 20.80
C ASP A 352 10.87 7.82 20.04
N ARG A 353 9.79 8.15 20.72
CA ARG A 353 8.47 8.13 20.12
C ARG A 353 8.26 9.29 19.15
N GLN A 354 8.78 10.51 19.47
CA GLN A 354 8.84 11.64 18.54
C GLN A 354 9.59 11.23 17.27
N ARG A 355 10.76 10.59 17.42
CA ARG A 355 11.57 10.10 16.29
C ARG A 355 10.76 9.16 15.41
N TRP A 356 10.11 8.15 15.99
CA TRP A 356 9.26 7.21 15.24
C TRP A 356 8.13 7.92 14.50
N LEU A 357 7.43 8.87 15.14
CA LEU A 357 6.37 9.66 14.52
C LEU A 357 6.87 10.51 13.36
N ILE A 358 8.08 11.06 13.44
CA ILE A 358 8.71 11.83 12.37
C ILE A 358 9.07 10.92 11.21
N GLN A 359 9.77 9.82 11.47
CA GLN A 359 10.22 8.87 10.47
C GLN A 359 9.04 8.30 9.68
N THR A 360 8.02 7.78 10.37
CA THR A 360 6.83 7.23 9.73
C THR A 360 5.95 8.30 9.11
N GLY A 361 5.88 9.49 9.73
CA GLY A 361 5.10 10.64 9.25
C GLY A 361 5.68 11.31 8.01
N ALA A 362 6.96 11.11 7.72
CA ALA A 362 7.62 11.67 6.55
C ALA A 362 6.92 11.29 5.23
N ARG A 363 6.24 10.11 5.17
CA ARG A 363 5.46 9.71 3.99
C ARG A 363 4.45 10.74 3.51
N TYR A 364 3.95 11.58 4.41
CA TYR A 364 2.93 12.58 4.08
C TYR A 364 3.49 13.90 3.54
N ILE A 365 4.80 14.11 3.62
CA ILE A 365 5.40 15.42 3.35
C ILE A 365 6.52 15.41 2.31
N TRP A 366 6.86 14.26 1.73
CA TRP A 366 7.94 14.14 0.73
C TRP A 366 7.82 15.07 -0.46
N GLN A 367 6.59 15.47 -0.83
CA GLN A 367 6.30 16.36 -1.96
C GLN A 367 6.06 17.82 -1.55
N LYS A 368 6.22 18.16 -0.27
CA LYS A 368 6.18 19.56 0.15
C LYS A 368 7.36 20.32 -0.48
N PRO A 369 7.13 21.54 -0.98
CA PRO A 369 8.18 22.30 -1.65
C PRO A 369 9.46 22.44 -0.84
N GLU A 370 9.34 22.63 0.48
CA GLU A 370 10.45 22.79 1.42
C GLU A 370 11.26 21.48 1.54
N ALA A 371 10.59 20.33 1.63
CA ALA A 371 11.25 19.02 1.66
C ALA A 371 11.97 18.71 0.34
N VAL A 372 11.34 19.04 -0.79
CA VAL A 372 11.94 18.89 -2.13
C VAL A 372 13.17 19.78 -2.28
N ALA A 373 13.10 21.03 -1.84
CA ALA A 373 14.21 21.98 -1.91
C ALA A 373 15.39 21.56 -1.02
N ALA A 374 15.11 21.15 0.24
CA ALA A 374 16.13 20.67 1.15
C ALA A 374 16.84 19.42 0.63
N ARG A 375 16.07 18.42 0.17
CA ARG A 375 16.62 17.20 -0.42
C ARG A 375 17.48 17.48 -1.65
N ARG A 376 17.04 18.40 -2.51
CA ARG A 376 17.84 18.81 -3.68
C ARG A 376 19.14 19.45 -3.24
N MET A 377 19.11 20.37 -2.26
CA MET A 377 20.31 21.01 -1.74
C MET A 377 21.27 19.99 -1.14
N LEU A 378 20.78 19.04 -0.32
CA LEU A 378 21.58 17.96 0.22
C LEU A 378 22.28 17.16 -0.89
N TYR A 379 21.54 16.75 -1.92
CA TYR A 379 22.07 15.98 -3.03
C TYR A 379 23.10 16.78 -3.85
N ASP A 380 22.84 18.05 -4.14
CA ASP A 380 23.76 18.93 -4.87
C ASP A 380 25.06 19.15 -4.07
N ASN A 381 24.98 19.38 -2.76
CA ASN A 381 26.13 19.54 -1.86
C ASN A 381 27.01 18.28 -1.83
N LEU A 382 26.40 17.11 -1.72
CA LEU A 382 27.10 15.84 -1.68
C LEU A 382 27.70 15.46 -3.04
N ALA A 383 26.99 15.74 -4.14
CA ALA A 383 27.45 15.50 -5.51
C ALA A 383 28.72 16.33 -5.84
N LEU A 384 28.78 17.60 -5.40
CA LEU A 384 29.99 18.43 -5.52
C LEU A 384 31.21 17.82 -4.82
N ASN A 385 30.98 16.94 -3.87
CA ASN A 385 32.00 16.21 -3.12
C ASN A 385 32.18 14.75 -3.58
N GLY A 386 31.61 14.38 -4.73
CA GLY A 386 31.76 13.04 -5.34
C GLY A 386 30.93 11.95 -4.71
N ILE A 387 29.87 12.30 -3.97
CA ILE A 387 28.97 11.36 -3.27
C ILE A 387 27.65 11.26 -4.05
N ASP A 388 27.28 10.05 -4.48
CA ASP A 388 25.98 9.74 -5.11
C ASP A 388 24.90 9.55 -4.05
N ALA A 389 24.38 10.66 -3.54
CA ALA A 389 23.38 10.68 -2.47
C ALA A 389 22.09 9.99 -2.87
N GLU A 390 21.56 10.23 -4.07
CA GLU A 390 20.34 9.56 -4.57
C GLU A 390 20.54 8.05 -4.65
N GLY A 391 21.68 7.60 -5.17
CA GLY A 391 22.02 6.17 -5.25
C GLY A 391 22.09 5.50 -3.88
N ILE A 392 22.61 6.19 -2.85
CA ILE A 392 22.65 5.69 -1.47
C ILE A 392 21.23 5.56 -0.91
N VAL A 393 20.39 6.57 -1.04
CA VAL A 393 18.98 6.53 -0.59
C VAL A 393 18.24 5.36 -1.26
N LEU A 394 18.32 5.25 -2.59
CA LEU A 394 17.67 4.18 -3.32
C LEU A 394 18.16 2.80 -2.86
N SER A 395 19.47 2.62 -2.68
CA SER A 395 20.05 1.35 -2.24
C SER A 395 19.64 0.97 -0.82
N THR A 396 19.39 1.95 0.05
CA THR A 396 18.89 1.70 1.41
C THR A 396 17.44 1.21 1.37
N ILE A 397 16.57 1.84 0.57
CA ILE A 397 15.20 1.39 0.37
C ILE A 397 15.17 0.00 -0.30
N GLU A 398 16.03 -0.24 -1.31
CA GLU A 398 16.13 -1.53 -1.98
C GLU A 398 16.46 -2.67 -1.02
N ARG A 399 17.36 -2.47 -0.04
CA ARG A 399 17.69 -3.47 0.98
C ARG A 399 16.47 -3.84 1.85
N ALA A 400 15.66 -2.85 2.21
CA ALA A 400 14.42 -3.10 2.94
C ALA A 400 13.42 -3.92 2.12
N ILE A 401 13.33 -3.65 0.80
CA ILE A 401 12.46 -4.42 -0.12
C ILE A 401 12.99 -5.84 -0.34
N ASP A 402 14.29 -6.01 -0.51
CA ASP A 402 14.93 -7.30 -0.80
C ASP A 402 14.65 -8.36 0.28
N LYS A 403 14.58 -7.96 1.58
CA LYS A 403 14.26 -8.91 2.64
C LYS A 403 12.92 -9.60 2.41
N TYR A 404 11.92 -8.88 1.86
CA TYR A 404 10.61 -9.45 1.56
C TYR A 404 10.65 -10.33 0.32
N TYR A 405 11.38 -9.98 -0.73
CA TYR A 405 11.55 -10.87 -1.88
C TYR A 405 12.16 -12.23 -1.48
N VAL A 406 13.12 -12.20 -0.56
CA VAL A 406 13.75 -13.44 -0.05
C VAL A 406 12.79 -14.21 0.87
N ALA A 407 12.19 -13.54 1.85
CA ALA A 407 11.29 -14.17 2.81
C ALA A 407 10.04 -14.75 2.15
N PHE A 408 9.45 -14.02 1.20
CA PHE A 408 8.24 -14.38 0.46
C PHE A 408 8.50 -15.38 -0.70
N LYS A 409 9.75 -15.82 -0.89
CA LYS A 409 10.16 -16.82 -1.91
C LYS A 409 9.89 -16.37 -3.35
N LEU A 410 10.05 -15.07 -3.62
CA LEU A 410 9.75 -14.48 -4.92
C LEU A 410 10.98 -14.37 -5.86
N VAL A 411 12.18 -14.60 -5.35
CA VAL A 411 13.43 -14.48 -6.14
C VAL A 411 13.38 -15.42 -7.35
N ASN A 412 13.58 -14.85 -8.54
CA ASN A 412 13.50 -15.52 -9.86
C ASN A 412 12.10 -16.03 -10.25
N LEU A 413 11.03 -15.57 -9.61
CA LEU A 413 9.68 -16.01 -9.99
C LEU A 413 9.33 -15.64 -11.43
N ASN A 414 9.77 -14.48 -11.96
CA ASN A 414 9.48 -14.08 -13.36
C ASN A 414 10.01 -15.08 -14.40
N ALA A 415 11.03 -15.87 -14.08
CA ALA A 415 11.53 -16.91 -14.96
C ALA A 415 10.60 -18.14 -15.05
N LEU A 416 9.61 -18.24 -14.16
CA LEU A 416 8.67 -19.35 -14.07
C LEU A 416 7.24 -18.95 -14.51
N LEU A 417 6.98 -17.63 -14.64
CA LEU A 417 5.71 -17.07 -15.12
C LEU A 417 5.63 -17.14 -16.64
#